data_3f2454292013dea5cfb51f9433364d1b
#
_entry.id   3f2454292013dea5cfb51f9433364d1b
#
_cell.length_a   1.000
_cell.length_b   1.000
_cell.length_c   1.000
_cell.angle_alpha   90.00
_cell.angle_beta   90.00
_cell.angle_gamma   90.00
#
_symmetry.space_group_name_H-M   'P 1'
#
loop_
_entity.id
_entity.type
_entity.pdbx_description
1 polymer ?
#
loop_
_entity_poly.entity_id
_entity_poly.type
_entity_poly.pdbx_seq_one_letter_code
_entity_poly.pdbx_strand_id
1 'polypeptide(L)'
;KGPASLIYGSDAIAGVINIISQSPAPEGTIKGNIISEYQSNNHLRGFYGNVGGTKNGLSWNAYGSFKGASDYQNKYDGYVFNSKFYNKDFGAMIGYSGKWGHSNLLISNFDQHLGIVEGKRDSATGQFLKELPNGAAAIATDADFKTLSNQVPYQHVLHFKITSDNNFKIGKNRMDVVDE
;
A
#
# COMPACT_ATOMS: atom_id res chain seq x y z
N LYS A 1 -6.55 24.41 -3.09
CA LYS A 1 -5.61 25.53 -3.33
C LYS A 1 -6.20 26.84 -2.80
N GLY A 2 -5.39 27.74 -2.23
CA GLY A 2 -5.81 29.04 -1.73
C GLY A 2 -5.88 29.12 -0.20
N PRO A 3 -6.48 30.19 0.37
CA PRO A 3 -6.46 30.44 1.82
C PRO A 3 -6.98 29.30 2.69
N ALA A 4 -7.90 28.48 2.16
CA ALA A 4 -8.44 27.32 2.88
C ALA A 4 -7.40 26.20 3.13
N SER A 5 -6.26 26.20 2.43
CA SER A 5 -5.19 25.22 2.67
C SER A 5 -4.41 25.53 3.96
N LEU A 6 -4.48 26.75 4.49
CA LEU A 6 -3.79 27.16 5.71
C LEU A 6 -4.23 26.36 6.95
N ILE A 7 -5.45 25.83 6.98
CA ILE A 7 -5.91 24.97 8.09
C ILE A 7 -5.15 23.63 8.16
N TYR A 8 -4.44 23.24 7.09
CA TYR A 8 -3.63 22.03 7.01
C TYR A 8 -2.12 22.27 7.20
N GLY A 9 -1.73 23.48 7.60
CA GLY A 9 -0.35 23.86 7.89
C GLY A 9 0.32 24.69 6.80
N SER A 10 1.48 25.25 7.13
CA SER A 10 2.26 26.15 6.26
C SER A 10 2.77 25.48 4.98
N ASP A 11 2.97 24.17 5.02
CA ASP A 11 3.54 23.40 3.91
C ASP A 11 2.51 23.02 2.83
N ALA A 12 1.23 23.31 3.08
CA ALA A 12 0.13 23.02 2.16
C ALA A 12 0.00 24.02 0.97
N ILE A 13 1.09 24.66 0.56
CA ILE A 13 1.13 25.73 -0.47
C ILE A 13 0.63 25.23 -1.83
N ALA A 14 1.03 24.04 -2.23
CA ALA A 14 0.66 23.45 -3.52
C ALA A 14 -0.75 22.83 -3.53
N GLY A 15 -1.29 22.51 -2.36
CA GLY A 15 -2.60 21.88 -2.16
C GLY A 15 -2.56 20.78 -1.11
N VAL A 16 -3.73 20.27 -0.77
CA VAL A 16 -3.92 19.19 0.20
C VAL A 16 -4.69 18.06 -0.46
N ILE A 17 -4.25 16.82 -0.25
CA ILE A 17 -5.01 15.61 -0.55
C ILE A 17 -5.47 15.05 0.79
N ASN A 18 -6.76 15.15 1.06
CA ASN A 18 -7.35 14.57 2.26
C ASN A 18 -7.91 13.17 1.91
N ILE A 19 -7.29 12.12 2.47
CA ILE A 19 -7.74 10.74 2.30
C ILE A 19 -8.64 10.39 3.48
N ILE A 20 -9.93 10.28 3.22
CA ILE A 20 -10.92 9.88 4.24
C ILE A 20 -11.10 8.36 4.14
N SER A 21 -10.81 7.67 5.23
CA SER A 21 -11.03 6.22 5.33
C SER A 21 -12.53 5.88 5.27
N GLN A 22 -12.82 4.67 4.84
CA GLN A 22 -14.21 4.20 4.76
C GLN A 22 -14.87 4.21 6.14
N SER A 23 -16.06 4.79 6.22
CA SER A 23 -16.87 4.75 7.45
C SER A 23 -17.19 3.31 7.87
N PRO A 24 -17.31 3.03 9.17
CA PRO A 24 -17.74 1.73 9.66
C PRO A 24 -19.04 1.25 9.00
N ALA A 25 -19.24 -0.05 8.95
CA ALA A 25 -20.48 -0.62 8.43
C ALA A 25 -21.68 -0.12 9.26
N PRO A 26 -22.87 0.01 8.66
CA PRO A 26 -24.07 0.38 9.42
C PRO A 26 -24.35 -0.58 10.58
N GLU A 27 -24.98 -0.07 11.63
CA GLU A 27 -25.32 -0.84 12.83
C GLU A 27 -26.07 -2.14 12.48
N GLY A 28 -25.66 -3.24 13.09
CA GLY A 28 -26.24 -4.57 12.89
C GLY A 28 -25.84 -5.25 11.56
N THR A 29 -24.90 -4.68 10.81
CA THR A 29 -24.50 -5.26 9.51
C THR A 29 -23.04 -5.72 9.51
N ILE A 30 -22.76 -6.74 8.70
CA ILE A 30 -21.41 -7.16 8.33
C ILE A 30 -21.28 -6.96 6.82
N LYS A 31 -20.20 -6.33 6.38
CA LYS A 31 -19.88 -6.12 4.96
C LYS A 31 -18.47 -6.55 4.67
N GLY A 32 -18.24 -7.03 3.46
CA GLY A 32 -16.93 -7.37 2.97
C GLY A 32 -16.85 -7.23 1.46
N ASN A 33 -15.61 -7.07 0.97
CA ASN A 33 -15.31 -7.02 -0.45
C ASN A 33 -14.11 -7.91 -0.73
N ILE A 34 -14.11 -8.50 -1.92
CA ILE A 34 -12.98 -9.22 -2.48
C ILE A 34 -12.73 -8.63 -3.86
N ILE A 35 -11.48 -8.28 -4.13
CA ILE A 35 -11.04 -7.79 -5.43
C ILE A 35 -9.87 -8.66 -5.88
N SER A 36 -9.91 -9.13 -7.12
CA SER A 36 -8.77 -9.78 -7.74
C SER A 36 -8.43 -9.09 -9.05
N GLU A 37 -7.14 -8.97 -9.34
CA GLU A 37 -6.61 -8.31 -10.52
C GLU A 37 -5.59 -9.21 -11.20
N TYR A 38 -5.63 -9.26 -12.52
CA TYR A 38 -4.61 -9.90 -13.34
C TYR A 38 -4.24 -9.01 -14.52
N GLN A 39 -2.95 -8.85 -14.78
CA GLN A 39 -2.43 -8.16 -15.96
C GLN A 39 -1.47 -9.08 -16.72
N SER A 40 -1.68 -9.23 -18.02
CA SER A 40 -0.90 -10.17 -18.85
C SER A 40 0.51 -9.67 -19.16
N ASN A 41 0.73 -8.36 -19.24
CA ASN A 41 2.01 -7.77 -19.65
C ASN A 41 3.16 -8.15 -18.70
N ASN A 42 2.92 -8.05 -17.39
CA ASN A 42 3.90 -8.32 -16.33
C ASN A 42 3.47 -9.45 -15.40
N HIS A 43 2.49 -10.25 -15.82
CA HIS A 43 1.90 -11.34 -15.03
C HIS A 43 1.47 -10.89 -13.64
N LEU A 44 1.03 -9.62 -13.50
CA LEU A 44 0.58 -9.09 -12.23
C LEU A 44 -0.58 -9.92 -11.71
N ARG A 45 -0.48 -10.28 -10.43
CA ARG A 45 -1.56 -10.90 -9.66
C ARG A 45 -1.79 -10.05 -8.43
N GLY A 46 -3.01 -9.54 -8.32
CA GLY A 46 -3.46 -8.76 -7.18
C GLY A 46 -4.63 -9.44 -6.50
N PHE A 47 -4.63 -9.42 -5.19
CA PHE A 47 -5.73 -9.88 -4.36
C PHE A 47 -5.90 -8.93 -3.18
N TYR A 48 -7.13 -8.49 -2.95
CA TYR A 48 -7.54 -7.69 -1.81
C TYR A 48 -8.80 -8.27 -1.21
N GLY A 49 -8.86 -8.34 0.09
CA GLY A 49 -10.07 -8.69 0.82
C GLY A 49 -10.22 -7.83 2.06
N ASN A 50 -11.45 -7.44 2.35
CA ASN A 50 -11.80 -6.82 3.62
C ASN A 50 -13.11 -7.36 4.15
N VAL A 51 -13.27 -7.29 5.46
CA VAL A 51 -14.51 -7.59 6.17
C VAL A 51 -14.61 -6.70 7.39
N GLY A 52 -15.80 -6.20 7.68
CA GLY A 52 -16.06 -5.37 8.84
C GLY A 52 -17.53 -5.36 9.22
N GLY A 53 -17.81 -4.97 10.45
CA GLY A 53 -19.16 -4.92 10.98
C GLY A 53 -19.29 -3.94 12.13
N THR A 54 -20.55 -3.64 12.48
CA THR A 54 -20.89 -2.81 13.64
C THR A 54 -22.06 -3.45 14.39
N LYS A 55 -21.94 -3.55 15.70
CA LYS A 55 -23.03 -4.04 16.56
C LYS A 55 -22.92 -3.43 17.97
N ASN A 56 -24.03 -2.87 18.44
CA ASN A 56 -24.14 -2.23 19.77
C ASN A 56 -23.07 -1.15 20.00
N GLY A 57 -22.76 -0.36 18.96
CA GLY A 57 -21.73 0.68 18.98
C GLY A 57 -20.30 0.15 18.84
N LEU A 58 -20.05 -1.15 18.91
CA LEU A 58 -18.75 -1.75 18.60
C LEU A 58 -18.60 -1.90 17.10
N SER A 59 -17.58 -1.29 16.52
CA SER A 59 -17.21 -1.41 15.11
C SER A 59 -15.88 -2.13 14.98
N TRP A 60 -15.74 -2.89 13.92
CA TRP A 60 -14.49 -3.56 13.59
C TRP A 60 -14.34 -3.69 12.08
N ASN A 61 -13.11 -3.71 11.63
CA ASN A 61 -12.76 -3.98 10.24
C ASN A 61 -11.40 -4.66 10.19
N ALA A 62 -11.21 -5.55 9.23
CA ALA A 62 -9.91 -6.12 8.90
C ALA A 62 -9.78 -6.20 7.38
N TYR A 63 -8.58 -5.97 6.88
CA TYR A 63 -8.26 -6.12 5.47
C TYR A 63 -6.88 -6.74 5.26
N GLY A 64 -6.71 -7.33 4.11
CA GLY A 64 -5.42 -7.80 3.64
C GLY A 64 -5.32 -7.67 2.14
N SER A 65 -4.11 -7.42 1.64
CA SER A 65 -3.82 -7.40 0.22
C SER A 65 -2.48 -8.04 -0.10
N PHE A 66 -2.42 -8.61 -1.28
CA PHE A 66 -1.18 -9.03 -1.93
C PHE A 66 -1.22 -8.55 -3.37
N LYS A 67 -0.13 -7.96 -3.84
CA LYS A 67 0.03 -7.57 -5.23
C LYS A 67 1.47 -7.85 -5.66
N GLY A 68 1.65 -8.61 -6.73
CA GLY A 68 2.98 -8.93 -7.22
C GLY A 68 3.00 -9.03 -8.73
N ALA A 69 4.07 -8.53 -9.33
CA ALA A 69 4.29 -8.52 -10.76
C ALA A 69 5.74 -8.89 -11.08
N SER A 70 5.92 -9.70 -12.11
CA SER A 70 7.22 -9.91 -12.75
C SER A 70 7.61 -8.69 -13.62
N ASP A 71 8.75 -8.78 -14.30
CA ASP A 71 9.19 -7.70 -15.16
C ASP A 71 8.18 -7.44 -16.31
N TYR A 72 7.87 -6.17 -16.56
CA TYR A 72 6.95 -5.79 -17.63
C TYR A 72 7.63 -5.82 -19.00
N GLN A 73 6.81 -5.87 -20.05
CA GLN A 73 7.28 -5.84 -21.43
C GLN A 73 6.91 -4.53 -22.12
N ASN A 74 7.82 -4.03 -22.93
CA ASN A 74 7.57 -2.94 -23.84
C ASN A 74 8.02 -3.29 -25.28
N LYS A 75 7.65 -2.45 -26.25
CA LYS A 75 7.96 -2.67 -27.68
C LYS A 75 9.45 -2.62 -28.02
N TYR A 76 10.22 -1.86 -27.25
CA TYR A 76 11.62 -1.55 -27.60
C TYR A 76 12.61 -2.52 -26.95
N ASP A 77 12.36 -2.90 -25.70
CA ASP A 77 13.27 -3.67 -24.88
C ASP A 77 12.87 -5.15 -24.73
N GLY A 78 11.63 -5.49 -25.13
CA GLY A 78 11.04 -6.73 -24.66
C GLY A 78 10.77 -6.64 -23.15
N TYR A 79 11.32 -7.54 -22.35
CA TYR A 79 11.28 -7.43 -20.90
C TYR A 79 12.21 -6.33 -20.37
N VAL A 80 11.74 -5.55 -19.42
CA VAL A 80 12.52 -4.51 -18.73
C VAL A 80 13.00 -5.08 -17.40
N PHE A 81 14.28 -5.41 -17.33
CA PHE A 81 14.89 -6.09 -16.19
C PHE A 81 14.75 -5.31 -14.89
N ASN A 82 14.38 -6.04 -13.84
CA ASN A 82 14.21 -5.56 -12.47
C ASN A 82 13.11 -4.49 -12.31
N SER A 83 12.09 -4.52 -13.17
CA SER A 83 10.88 -3.70 -13.03
C SER A 83 9.79 -4.39 -12.17
N LYS A 84 10.08 -5.56 -11.66
CA LYS A 84 9.21 -6.37 -10.81
C LYS A 84 9.00 -5.75 -9.44
N PHE A 85 7.88 -6.09 -8.83
CA PHE A 85 7.57 -5.66 -7.46
C PHE A 85 6.61 -6.63 -6.77
N TYR A 86 6.54 -6.55 -5.46
CA TYR A 86 5.43 -7.12 -4.71
C TYR A 86 5.15 -6.30 -3.45
N ASN A 87 3.88 -6.32 -3.05
CA ASN A 87 3.37 -5.69 -1.84
C ASN A 87 2.59 -6.71 -1.01
N LYS A 88 2.69 -6.60 0.30
CA LYS A 88 1.89 -7.36 1.26
C LYS A 88 1.42 -6.40 2.32
N ASP A 89 0.12 -6.13 2.34
CA ASP A 89 -0.45 -5.14 3.22
C ASP A 89 -1.56 -5.77 4.05
N PHE A 90 -1.66 -5.39 5.30
CA PHE A 90 -2.78 -5.76 6.15
C PHE A 90 -3.08 -4.67 7.17
N GLY A 91 -4.29 -4.64 7.64
CA GLY A 91 -4.67 -3.76 8.73
C GLY A 91 -5.96 -4.19 9.39
N ALA A 92 -6.16 -3.65 10.57
CA ALA A 92 -7.38 -3.87 11.33
C ALA A 92 -7.76 -2.60 12.11
N MET A 93 -9.04 -2.46 12.36
CA MET A 93 -9.60 -1.41 13.20
C MET A 93 -10.60 -2.03 14.16
N ILE A 94 -10.56 -1.58 15.40
CA ILE A 94 -11.60 -1.81 16.39
C ILE A 94 -11.99 -0.46 17.00
N GLY A 95 -13.27 -0.20 17.13
CA GLY A 95 -13.76 1.07 17.66
C GLY A 95 -15.04 0.89 18.45
N TYR A 96 -15.30 1.84 19.32
CA TYR A 96 -16.55 1.91 20.05
C TYR A 96 -17.11 3.32 20.01
N SER A 97 -18.39 3.42 19.68
CA SER A 97 -19.13 4.68 19.58
C SER A 97 -20.31 4.67 20.55
N GLY A 98 -20.49 5.78 21.25
CA GLY A 98 -21.57 5.94 22.21
C GLY A 98 -22.02 7.39 22.34
N LYS A 99 -22.85 7.69 23.35
CA LYS A 99 -23.32 9.06 23.61
C LYS A 99 -22.19 10.04 23.97
N TRP A 100 -21.06 9.51 24.43
CA TRP A 100 -19.87 10.27 24.83
C TRP A 100 -18.94 10.63 23.66
N GLY A 101 -19.14 10.00 22.50
CA GLY A 101 -18.29 10.15 21.32
C GLY A 101 -17.88 8.83 20.72
N HIS A 102 -16.66 8.73 20.20
CA HIS A 102 -16.07 7.48 19.72
C HIS A 102 -14.60 7.37 20.07
N SER A 103 -14.11 6.13 20.10
CA SER A 103 -12.68 5.81 20.19
C SER A 103 -12.39 4.66 19.23
N ASN A 104 -11.39 4.84 18.37
CA ASN A 104 -10.95 3.85 17.39
C ASN A 104 -9.46 3.57 17.59
N LEU A 105 -9.08 2.31 17.51
CA LEU A 105 -7.70 1.85 17.43
C LEU A 105 -7.51 1.19 16.07
N LEU A 106 -6.52 1.66 15.33
CA LEU A 106 -6.16 1.16 14.00
C LEU A 106 -4.73 0.65 14.03
N ILE A 107 -4.52 -0.49 13.40
CA ILE A 107 -3.19 -1.01 13.10
C ILE A 107 -3.10 -1.23 11.59
N SER A 108 -1.96 -0.94 11.03
CA SER A 108 -1.68 -1.22 9.62
C SER A 108 -0.23 -1.57 9.39
N ASN A 109 0.00 -2.41 8.42
CA ASN A 109 1.32 -2.77 7.93
C ASN A 109 1.35 -2.62 6.42
N PHE A 110 2.36 -1.95 5.92
CA PHE A 110 2.67 -1.81 4.50
C PHE A 110 4.07 -2.38 4.28
N ASP A 111 4.18 -3.40 3.44
CA ASP A 111 5.43 -4.08 3.10
C ASP A 111 5.55 -4.14 1.58
N GLN A 112 6.46 -3.36 1.01
CA GLN A 112 6.67 -3.24 -0.42
C GLN A 112 8.12 -3.53 -0.79
N HIS A 113 8.29 -4.39 -1.78
CA HIS A 113 9.56 -4.65 -2.44
C HIS A 113 9.48 -4.20 -3.89
N LEU A 114 10.36 -3.29 -4.28
CA LEU A 114 10.45 -2.70 -5.62
C LEU A 114 11.82 -2.99 -6.21
N GLY A 115 11.87 -3.59 -7.40
CA GLY A 115 13.08 -3.59 -8.21
C GLY A 115 13.38 -2.19 -8.75
N ILE A 116 14.65 -1.84 -8.87
CA ILE A 116 15.09 -0.57 -9.45
C ILE A 116 15.70 -0.85 -10.82
N VAL A 117 15.09 -0.26 -11.85
CA VAL A 117 15.57 -0.41 -13.22
C VAL A 117 16.78 0.47 -13.44
N GLU A 118 17.97 -0.11 -13.55
CA GLU A 118 19.20 0.63 -13.88
C GLU A 118 19.47 0.68 -15.39
N GLY A 119 18.90 -0.23 -16.15
CA GLY A 119 19.07 -0.27 -17.61
C GLY A 119 20.46 -0.72 -18.09
N LYS A 120 21.29 -1.30 -17.22
CA LYS A 120 22.61 -1.82 -17.60
C LYS A 120 22.49 -2.90 -18.68
N ARG A 121 23.28 -2.78 -19.75
CA ARG A 121 23.26 -3.68 -20.90
C ARG A 121 24.65 -4.14 -21.29
N ASP A 122 24.72 -5.35 -21.79
CA ASP A 122 25.92 -5.87 -22.44
C ASP A 122 26.16 -5.12 -23.75
N SER A 123 27.37 -4.61 -23.93
CA SER A 123 27.74 -3.78 -25.07
C SER A 123 27.76 -4.53 -26.41
N ALA A 124 27.98 -5.85 -26.37
CA ALA A 124 28.04 -6.67 -27.56
C ALA A 124 26.67 -7.16 -28.03
N THR A 125 25.77 -7.49 -27.08
CA THR A 125 24.48 -8.11 -27.39
C THR A 125 23.29 -7.18 -27.17
N GLY A 126 23.45 -6.06 -26.42
CA GLY A 126 22.38 -5.16 -26.02
C GLY A 126 21.43 -5.74 -24.97
N GLN A 127 21.69 -6.96 -24.47
CA GLN A 127 20.84 -7.63 -23.48
C GLN A 127 21.04 -7.05 -22.09
N PHE A 128 20.00 -7.10 -21.26
CA PHE A 128 20.09 -6.66 -19.87
C PHE A 128 21.08 -7.49 -19.06
N LEU A 129 21.84 -6.80 -18.21
CA LEU A 129 22.77 -7.41 -17.27
C LEU A 129 22.13 -7.47 -15.87
N LYS A 130 22.38 -8.57 -15.17
CA LYS A 130 22.09 -8.74 -13.73
C LYS A 130 23.39 -8.83 -12.94
N GLU A 131 23.36 -8.41 -11.70
CA GLU A 131 24.47 -8.56 -10.77
C GLU A 131 24.35 -9.91 -10.03
N LEU A 132 25.44 -10.64 -10.00
CA LEU A 132 25.56 -11.90 -9.26
C LEU A 132 25.99 -11.62 -7.81
N PRO A 133 25.78 -12.56 -6.85
CA PRO A 133 26.18 -12.38 -5.45
C PRO A 133 27.67 -12.09 -5.21
N ASN A 134 28.53 -12.45 -6.17
CA ASN A 134 29.97 -12.17 -6.14
C ASN A 134 30.34 -10.82 -6.78
N GLY A 135 29.35 -9.99 -7.17
CA GLY A 135 29.55 -8.70 -7.84
C GLY A 135 29.82 -8.78 -9.34
N ALA A 136 29.88 -9.98 -9.93
CA ALA A 136 30.06 -10.13 -11.37
C ALA A 136 28.74 -9.85 -12.12
N ALA A 137 28.86 -9.32 -13.35
CA ALA A 137 27.70 -9.15 -14.23
C ALA A 137 27.46 -10.42 -15.06
N ALA A 138 26.20 -10.76 -15.29
CA ALA A 138 25.76 -11.81 -16.19
C ALA A 138 24.55 -11.36 -17.00
N ILE A 139 24.33 -11.94 -18.17
CA ILE A 139 23.15 -11.66 -18.98
C ILE A 139 21.91 -12.18 -18.24
N ALA A 140 20.88 -11.33 -18.18
CA ALA A 140 19.57 -11.72 -17.60
C ALA A 140 18.88 -12.75 -18.50
N THR A 141 18.28 -13.75 -17.88
CA THR A 141 17.61 -14.86 -18.57
C THR A 141 16.10 -14.75 -18.48
N ASP A 142 15.38 -15.51 -19.26
CA ASP A 142 13.92 -15.62 -19.21
C ASP A 142 13.38 -15.93 -17.79
N ALA A 143 14.10 -16.75 -17.04
CA ALA A 143 13.74 -17.07 -15.66
C ALA A 143 13.85 -15.83 -14.73
N ASP A 144 14.88 -15.01 -14.96
CA ASP A 144 15.08 -13.77 -14.19
C ASP A 144 13.95 -12.77 -14.42
N PHE A 145 13.45 -12.64 -15.65
CA PHE A 145 12.34 -11.73 -15.96
C PHE A 145 10.99 -12.19 -15.37
N LYS A 146 10.77 -13.49 -15.23
CA LYS A 146 9.48 -14.09 -14.83
C LYS A 146 9.33 -14.34 -13.33
N THR A 147 10.41 -14.19 -12.55
CA THR A 147 10.36 -14.34 -11.09
C THR A 147 9.82 -13.09 -10.40
N LEU A 148 9.23 -13.25 -9.20
CA LEU A 148 8.88 -12.15 -8.30
C LEU A 148 10.05 -11.74 -7.39
N SER A 149 11.13 -12.51 -7.37
CA SER A 149 12.31 -12.19 -6.55
C SER A 149 13.05 -11.01 -7.14
N ASN A 150 13.11 -9.90 -6.41
CA ASN A 150 13.84 -8.71 -6.83
C ASN A 150 15.33 -9.02 -6.95
N GLN A 151 15.93 -8.40 -7.97
CA GLN A 151 17.38 -8.37 -8.17
C GLN A 151 17.96 -7.07 -7.61
N VAL A 152 19.27 -7.02 -7.40
CA VAL A 152 19.96 -5.79 -7.00
C VAL A 152 20.06 -4.85 -8.20
N PRO A 153 19.81 -3.52 -8.02
CA PRO A 153 19.32 -2.87 -6.81
C PRO A 153 17.81 -3.00 -6.61
N TYR A 154 17.37 -2.99 -5.37
CA TYR A 154 15.96 -2.97 -5.03
C TYR A 154 15.71 -2.06 -3.82
N GLN A 155 14.46 -1.63 -3.65
CA GLN A 155 14.00 -0.89 -2.50
C GLN A 155 13.02 -1.76 -1.69
N HIS A 156 13.20 -1.79 -0.39
CA HIS A 156 12.26 -2.38 0.55
C HIS A 156 11.70 -1.28 1.46
N VAL A 157 10.39 -1.12 1.45
CA VAL A 157 9.68 -0.17 2.29
C VAL A 157 8.80 -0.97 3.24
N LEU A 158 9.10 -0.88 4.53
CA LEU A 158 8.29 -1.47 5.59
C LEU A 158 7.77 -0.34 6.48
N HIS A 159 6.45 -0.24 6.59
CA HIS A 159 5.81 0.76 7.42
C HIS A 159 4.74 0.10 8.29
N PHE A 160 4.98 0.08 9.58
CA PHE A 160 4.02 -0.37 10.59
C PHE A 160 3.50 0.85 11.34
N LYS A 161 2.16 0.94 11.47
CA LYS A 161 1.51 2.10 12.09
C LYS A 161 0.42 1.62 13.05
N ILE A 162 0.37 2.28 14.22
CA ILE A 162 -0.74 2.19 15.17
C ILE A 162 -1.29 3.60 15.33
N THR A 163 -2.59 3.77 15.16
CA THR A 163 -3.26 5.07 15.31
C THR A 163 -4.41 4.93 16.29
N SER A 164 -4.52 5.88 17.21
CA SER A 164 -5.68 6.04 18.08
C SER A 164 -6.41 7.32 17.68
N ASP A 165 -7.67 7.19 17.27
CA ASP A 165 -8.53 8.30 16.88
C ASP A 165 -9.72 8.38 17.84
N ASN A 166 -9.80 9.48 18.58
CA ASN A 166 -10.76 9.66 19.65
C ASN A 166 -11.49 10.99 19.51
N ASN A 167 -12.79 10.95 19.64
CA ASN A 167 -13.63 12.14 19.70
C ASN A 167 -14.49 12.08 20.97
N PHE A 168 -14.35 13.05 21.84
CA PHE A 168 -15.09 13.14 23.12
C PHE A 168 -16.07 14.30 23.09
N LYS A 169 -17.30 14.03 23.50
CA LYS A 169 -18.35 15.03 23.65
C LYS A 169 -18.37 15.52 25.09
N ILE A 170 -17.98 16.76 25.33
CA ILE A 170 -17.91 17.39 26.65
C ILE A 170 -18.97 18.51 26.72
N GLY A 171 -20.14 18.20 27.25
CA GLY A 171 -21.26 19.13 27.28
C GLY A 171 -21.73 19.50 25.87
N LYS A 172 -21.63 20.79 25.50
CA LYS A 172 -21.94 21.28 24.15
C LYS A 172 -20.70 21.28 23.21
N ASN A 173 -19.52 21.01 23.73
CA ASN A 173 -18.25 21.04 23.00
C ASN A 173 -17.82 19.63 22.55
N ARG A 174 -16.88 19.60 21.59
CA ARG A 174 -16.20 18.39 21.16
C ARG A 174 -14.69 18.57 21.35
N MET A 175 -14.02 17.49 21.68
CA MET A 175 -12.57 17.40 21.73
C MET A 175 -12.13 16.20 20.88
N ASP A 176 -11.27 16.47 19.91
CA ASP A 176 -10.66 15.46 19.05
C ASP A 176 -9.22 15.22 19.51
N VAL A 177 -8.85 13.96 19.66
CA VAL A 177 -7.49 13.53 20.02
C VAL A 177 -7.09 12.43 19.05
N VAL A 178 -6.05 12.68 18.28
CA VAL A 178 -5.44 11.71 17.38
C VAL A 178 -4.00 11.49 17.84
N ASP A 179 -3.60 10.22 17.99
CA ASP A 179 -2.25 9.81 18.36
C ASP A 179 -1.77 8.74 17.37
N GLU A 180 -0.50 8.86 16.94
CA GLU A 180 0.13 7.99 15.93
C GLU A 180 1.46 7.40 16.40
#